data_3d1ffffe7850f5f15dcef5a3205ed650
#
_entry.id   3d1ffffe7850f5f15dcef5a3205ed650
#
_cell.length_a   1.000
_cell.length_b   1.000
_cell.length_c   1.000
_cell.angle_alpha   90.00
_cell.angle_beta   90.00
_cell.angle_gamma   90.00
#
_symmetry.space_group_name_H-M   'P 1'
#
loop_
_entity.id
_entity.type
_entity.pdbx_description
1 polymer ?
#
loop_
_entity_poly.entity_id
_entity_poly.type
_entity_poly.pdbx_seq_one_letter_code
_entity_poly.pdbx_strand_id
1 'polypeptide(L)'
;MKITLNKLFLIILFILNVSCKSGNNITDPPPINNSECIDGQSMGCDNNCSTTPLENDACGVCGGEITNESDCLQIQCDLDVCISIQNVDLSTNKLEVWMMNNIPVAGFQFNISGVTIISASEGSAQSNGMTQSNSEHIILGFSLSGNSIPSGNSILTHIGFSGYNGSICLSDPVLSNNSGVALSVELGDCFN
;
A
#
# COMPACT_ATOMS: atom_id res chain seq x y z
N MET A 1 -12.77 66.27 -15.60
CA MET A 1 -13.72 65.40 -16.32
C MET A 1 -13.87 64.11 -15.48
N LYS A 2 -14.92 64.04 -14.63
CA LYS A 2 -15.18 62.89 -13.75
C LYS A 2 -15.98 61.86 -14.57
N ILE A 3 -15.35 60.81 -15.00
CA ILE A 3 -16.06 59.67 -15.58
C ILE A 3 -16.51 58.81 -14.41
N THR A 4 -17.86 58.79 -14.22
CA THR A 4 -18.51 58.11 -13.15
C THR A 4 -18.39 56.60 -13.33
N LEU A 5 -17.88 55.97 -12.30
CA LEU A 5 -17.62 54.53 -12.11
C LEU A 5 -18.86 53.63 -12.26
N ASN A 6 -20.02 54.23 -12.52
CA ASN A 6 -21.31 53.55 -12.51
C ASN A 6 -21.76 52.95 -13.85
N LYS A 7 -21.05 53.23 -14.94
CA LYS A 7 -21.41 52.67 -16.26
C LYS A 7 -20.57 51.40 -16.60
N LEU A 8 -19.46 51.18 -15.90
CA LEU A 8 -18.65 50.00 -16.14
C LEU A 8 -19.20 48.77 -15.39
N PHE A 9 -19.95 48.99 -14.29
CA PHE A 9 -20.54 47.90 -13.50
C PHE A 9 -21.79 47.32 -14.15
N LEU A 10 -22.47 48.07 -15.04
CA LEU A 10 -23.72 47.60 -15.70
C LEU A 10 -23.42 46.75 -16.94
N ILE A 11 -22.20 46.81 -17.51
CA ILE A 11 -21.83 45.99 -18.67
C ILE A 11 -21.33 44.63 -18.27
N ILE A 12 -20.80 44.49 -17.05
CA ILE A 12 -20.32 43.19 -16.53
C ILE A 12 -21.48 42.31 -16.03
N LEU A 13 -22.61 42.88 -15.67
CA LEU A 13 -23.78 42.13 -15.18
C LEU A 13 -24.64 41.52 -16.30
N PHE A 14 -24.36 41.84 -17.58
CA PHE A 14 -25.15 41.30 -18.70
C PHE A 14 -24.54 40.12 -19.43
N ILE A 15 -23.33 39.66 -19.00
CA ILE A 15 -22.65 38.54 -19.64
C ILE A 15 -22.75 37.24 -18.84
N LEU A 16 -23.40 37.26 -17.67
CA LEU A 16 -23.54 36.07 -16.80
C LEU A 16 -24.90 35.37 -16.90
N ASN A 17 -25.71 35.66 -17.92
CA ASN A 17 -26.88 34.83 -18.26
C ASN A 17 -26.55 33.87 -19.41
N VAL A 18 -25.48 33.12 -19.31
CA VAL A 18 -25.36 31.86 -20.02
C VAL A 18 -26.11 30.82 -19.23
N SER A 19 -27.38 30.67 -19.59
CA SER A 19 -28.20 29.55 -19.23
C SER A 19 -27.43 28.28 -19.56
N CYS A 20 -26.88 27.55 -18.58
CA CYS A 20 -26.52 26.16 -18.72
C CYS A 20 -27.80 25.39 -19.05
N LYS A 21 -28.03 25.25 -20.33
CA LYS A 21 -28.96 24.24 -20.82
C LYS A 21 -28.37 22.89 -20.38
N SER A 22 -29.06 22.25 -19.44
CA SER A 22 -28.84 20.85 -19.07
C SER A 22 -28.88 20.01 -20.36
N GLY A 23 -27.72 19.78 -20.93
CA GLY A 23 -27.49 18.75 -21.92
C GLY A 23 -27.10 17.51 -21.13
N ASN A 24 -28.08 16.61 -20.97
CA ASN A 24 -27.84 15.24 -20.57
C ASN A 24 -26.87 14.61 -21.54
N ASN A 25 -25.64 14.38 -21.10
CA ASN A 25 -24.68 13.34 -21.54
C ASN A 25 -23.34 13.55 -20.82
N ILE A 26 -23.39 13.62 -19.48
CA ILE A 26 -22.32 13.04 -18.71
C ILE A 26 -22.79 11.58 -18.57
N THR A 27 -22.22 10.70 -19.33
CA THR A 27 -22.23 9.30 -18.99
C THR A 27 -21.51 9.21 -17.67
N ASP A 28 -22.28 9.22 -16.58
CA ASP A 28 -21.81 8.65 -15.34
C ASP A 28 -21.12 7.34 -15.69
N PRO A 29 -19.95 7.03 -15.12
CA PRO A 29 -19.41 5.70 -15.24
C PRO A 29 -20.58 4.77 -14.89
N PRO A 30 -20.89 3.76 -15.72
CA PRO A 30 -22.05 2.90 -15.46
C PRO A 30 -21.95 2.46 -14.01
N PRO A 31 -23.06 2.47 -13.25
CA PRO A 31 -23.05 1.89 -11.92
C PRO A 31 -22.42 0.51 -12.08
N ILE A 32 -21.42 0.19 -11.27
CA ILE A 32 -20.81 -1.13 -11.24
C ILE A 32 -21.94 -2.06 -10.84
N ASN A 33 -22.66 -2.55 -11.85
CA ASN A 33 -23.67 -3.56 -11.65
C ASN A 33 -22.91 -4.84 -11.36
N ASN A 34 -23.24 -5.49 -10.23
CA ASN A 34 -22.89 -6.89 -9.91
C ASN A 34 -23.40 -7.89 -10.98
N SER A 35 -23.60 -7.45 -12.21
CA SER A 35 -24.29 -8.18 -13.29
C SER A 35 -23.37 -8.63 -14.41
N GLU A 36 -22.05 -8.60 -14.23
CA GLU A 36 -21.11 -9.05 -15.27
C GLU A 36 -20.70 -10.53 -15.13
N CYS A 37 -21.11 -11.21 -14.06
CA CYS A 37 -20.88 -12.64 -13.92
C CYS A 37 -21.96 -13.41 -14.69
N ILE A 38 -21.58 -14.50 -15.35
CA ILE A 38 -22.53 -15.41 -16.01
C ILE A 38 -23.43 -16.11 -14.98
N ASP A 39 -24.59 -16.59 -15.43
CA ASP A 39 -25.58 -17.23 -14.56
C ASP A 39 -24.97 -18.27 -13.62
N GLY A 40 -25.25 -18.13 -12.32
CA GLY A 40 -24.76 -19.01 -11.27
C GLY A 40 -23.36 -18.66 -10.71
N GLN A 41 -22.77 -17.57 -11.14
CA GLN A 41 -21.53 -17.03 -10.59
C GLN A 41 -21.76 -15.71 -9.86
N SER A 42 -20.91 -15.43 -8.87
CA SER A 42 -20.85 -14.15 -8.15
C SER A 42 -19.43 -13.60 -8.18
N MET A 43 -19.31 -12.28 -8.10
CA MET A 43 -18.03 -11.62 -8.06
C MET A 43 -17.44 -11.75 -6.65
N GLY A 44 -16.22 -12.25 -6.56
CA GLY A 44 -15.46 -12.32 -5.32
C GLY A 44 -14.77 -10.98 -4.99
N CYS A 45 -14.21 -10.90 -3.80
CA CYS A 45 -13.39 -9.77 -3.36
C CYS A 45 -12.11 -9.60 -4.21
N ASP A 46 -11.69 -10.63 -4.94
CA ASP A 46 -10.60 -10.64 -5.92
C ASP A 46 -10.99 -10.09 -7.29
N ASN A 47 -12.24 -9.58 -7.44
CA ASN A 47 -12.86 -9.14 -8.68
C ASN A 47 -12.99 -10.24 -9.77
N ASN A 48 -12.97 -11.51 -9.38
CA ASN A 48 -13.20 -12.63 -10.28
C ASN A 48 -14.60 -13.23 -10.07
N CYS A 49 -15.26 -13.61 -11.17
CA CYS A 49 -16.53 -14.32 -11.12
C CYS A 49 -16.30 -15.81 -10.84
N SER A 50 -16.97 -16.36 -9.85
CA SER A 50 -16.89 -17.78 -9.47
C SER A 50 -18.22 -18.30 -8.94
N THR A 51 -18.45 -19.61 -9.04
CA THR A 51 -19.56 -20.29 -8.35
C THR A 51 -19.32 -20.38 -6.82
N THR A 52 -18.07 -20.22 -6.38
CA THR A 52 -17.63 -20.09 -5.00
C THR A 52 -16.70 -18.89 -4.90
N PRO A 53 -17.26 -17.66 -4.92
CA PRO A 53 -16.45 -16.44 -4.90
C PRO A 53 -15.65 -16.36 -3.60
N LEU A 54 -14.45 -15.80 -3.70
CA LEU A 54 -13.67 -15.46 -2.50
C LEU A 54 -14.38 -14.34 -1.74
N GLU A 55 -14.52 -14.51 -0.44
CA GLU A 55 -15.04 -13.49 0.47
C GLU A 55 -13.90 -12.90 1.30
N ASN A 56 -14.10 -11.71 1.82
CA ASN A 56 -13.19 -11.15 2.81
C ASN A 56 -13.34 -11.91 4.12
N ASP A 57 -12.22 -12.23 4.77
CA ASP A 57 -12.23 -12.72 6.13
C ASP A 57 -12.61 -11.60 7.14
N ALA A 58 -12.63 -11.92 8.45
CA ALA A 58 -12.96 -10.95 9.48
C ALA A 58 -12.01 -9.73 9.53
N CYS A 59 -10.83 -9.86 8.96
CA CYS A 59 -9.82 -8.78 8.85
C CYS A 59 -9.88 -8.03 7.52
N GLY A 60 -10.84 -8.34 6.65
CA GLY A 60 -10.97 -7.72 5.32
C GLY A 60 -9.99 -8.28 4.28
N VAL A 61 -9.32 -9.38 4.57
CA VAL A 61 -8.40 -10.04 3.63
C VAL A 61 -9.19 -10.95 2.71
N CYS A 62 -9.09 -10.71 1.39
CA CYS A 62 -9.79 -11.51 0.39
C CYS A 62 -9.26 -12.95 0.37
N GLY A 63 -10.16 -13.92 0.63
CA GLY A 63 -9.81 -15.34 0.73
C GLY A 63 -9.03 -15.71 1.99
N GLY A 64 -8.97 -14.83 2.99
CA GLY A 64 -8.38 -15.11 4.29
C GLY A 64 -9.22 -16.10 5.12
N GLU A 65 -8.64 -16.66 6.17
CA GLU A 65 -9.26 -17.68 7.01
C GLU A 65 -9.65 -17.18 8.41
N ILE A 66 -9.45 -15.90 8.71
CA ILE A 66 -9.72 -15.34 10.03
C ILE A 66 -11.21 -15.12 10.21
N THR A 67 -11.81 -15.77 11.21
CA THR A 67 -13.26 -15.73 11.45
C THR A 67 -13.69 -14.73 12.52
N ASN A 68 -12.77 -14.24 13.36
CA ASN A 68 -13.05 -13.27 14.42
C ASN A 68 -12.20 -12.01 14.23
N GLU A 69 -12.81 -10.84 14.31
CA GLU A 69 -12.11 -9.55 14.28
C GLU A 69 -11.06 -9.39 15.40
N SER A 70 -11.25 -10.08 16.54
CA SER A 70 -10.27 -10.07 17.64
C SER A 70 -8.97 -10.80 17.30
N ASP A 71 -9.01 -11.68 16.32
CA ASP A 71 -7.84 -12.44 15.85
C ASP A 71 -7.12 -11.73 14.70
N CYS A 72 -7.73 -10.65 14.18
CA CYS A 72 -7.02 -9.74 13.32
C CYS A 72 -5.87 -9.15 14.11
N LEU A 73 -4.65 -9.50 13.75
CA LEU A 73 -3.49 -8.78 14.24
C LEU A 73 -3.66 -7.33 13.80
N GLN A 74 -4.34 -6.55 14.65
CA GLN A 74 -4.37 -5.11 14.55
C GLN A 74 -2.95 -4.63 14.87
N ILE A 75 -2.06 -4.72 13.90
CA ILE A 75 -0.91 -3.85 13.90
C ILE A 75 -1.53 -2.47 13.66
N GLN A 76 -2.00 -1.83 14.75
CA GLN A 76 -2.33 -0.41 14.72
C GLN A 76 -1.00 0.30 14.52
N CYS A 77 -0.76 0.77 13.29
CA CYS A 77 0.40 1.57 13.01
C CYS A 77 0.08 3.02 13.37
N ASP A 78 0.51 3.46 14.55
CA ASP A 78 0.31 4.82 15.01
C ASP A 78 1.29 5.81 14.37
N LEU A 79 2.34 5.31 13.70
CA LEU A 79 3.34 6.07 12.96
C LEU A 79 3.06 6.09 11.45
N ASP A 80 3.95 6.73 10.68
CA ASP A 80 3.81 6.77 9.21
C ASP A 80 3.93 5.38 8.60
N VAL A 81 4.79 4.52 9.19
CA VAL A 81 5.09 3.17 8.72
C VAL A 81 5.35 2.24 9.89
N CYS A 82 4.81 1.02 9.83
CA CYS A 82 5.17 -0.09 10.71
C CYS A 82 5.70 -1.23 9.87
N ILE A 83 6.83 -1.82 10.27
CA ILE A 83 7.40 -3.00 9.63
C ILE A 83 7.62 -4.12 10.65
N SER A 84 7.33 -5.35 10.25
CA SER A 84 7.43 -6.52 11.11
C SER A 84 7.93 -7.75 10.34
N ILE A 85 8.54 -8.69 11.07
CA ILE A 85 8.90 -10.00 10.54
C ILE A 85 7.70 -10.93 10.71
N GLN A 86 7.33 -11.63 9.65
CA GLN A 86 6.24 -12.61 9.68
C GLN A 86 6.64 -13.85 8.86
N ASN A 87 5.87 -14.92 9.01
CA ASN A 87 5.99 -16.15 8.24
C ASN A 87 7.42 -16.70 8.15
N VAL A 88 8.11 -16.79 9.31
CA VAL A 88 9.48 -17.33 9.37
C VAL A 88 9.43 -18.85 9.23
N ASP A 89 10.02 -19.35 8.15
CA ASP A 89 10.18 -20.77 7.88
C ASP A 89 11.65 -21.16 7.99
N LEU A 90 12.03 -21.74 9.11
CA LEU A 90 13.39 -22.21 9.36
C LEU A 90 13.75 -23.45 8.52
N SER A 91 12.77 -24.16 7.96
CA SER A 91 13.02 -25.34 7.14
C SER A 91 13.47 -24.98 5.72
N THR A 92 12.91 -23.91 5.19
CA THR A 92 13.25 -23.36 3.86
C THR A 92 14.16 -22.14 3.94
N ASN A 93 14.46 -21.67 5.16
CA ASN A 93 15.24 -20.45 5.42
C ASN A 93 14.66 -19.21 4.73
N LYS A 94 13.37 -19.00 4.90
CA LYS A 94 12.65 -17.86 4.35
C LYS A 94 11.88 -17.12 5.43
N LEU A 95 11.72 -15.82 5.25
CA LEU A 95 10.82 -14.98 6.04
C LEU A 95 10.24 -13.87 5.17
N GLU A 96 9.19 -13.26 5.67
CA GLU A 96 8.56 -12.11 5.06
C GLU A 96 8.76 -10.88 5.95
N VAL A 97 9.07 -9.74 5.34
CA VAL A 97 8.98 -8.45 5.99
C VAL A 97 7.68 -7.81 5.54
N TRP A 98 6.77 -7.62 6.49
CA TRP A 98 5.49 -6.96 6.28
C TRP A 98 5.60 -5.49 6.57
N MET A 99 4.84 -4.68 5.82
CA MET A 99 4.77 -3.24 5.98
C MET A 99 3.32 -2.78 5.96
N MET A 100 2.95 -1.99 6.97
CA MET A 100 1.76 -1.15 6.96
C MET A 100 2.22 0.30 6.87
N ASN A 101 1.75 1.04 5.88
CA ASN A 101 2.16 2.42 5.69
C ASN A 101 0.95 3.33 5.42
N ASN A 102 0.87 4.42 6.17
CA ASN A 102 -0.15 5.46 6.01
C ASN A 102 0.25 6.49 4.94
N ILE A 103 1.53 6.54 4.59
CA ILE A 103 2.14 7.45 3.61
C ILE A 103 2.88 6.62 2.57
N PRO A 104 2.81 6.96 1.26
CA PRO A 104 3.56 6.25 0.22
C PRO A 104 5.06 6.22 0.49
N VAL A 105 5.68 5.04 0.35
CA VAL A 105 7.11 4.78 0.59
C VAL A 105 7.87 4.71 -0.73
N ALA A 106 8.86 5.58 -0.93
CA ALA A 106 9.70 5.65 -2.14
C ALA A 106 11.09 5.05 -1.97
N GLY A 107 11.53 4.89 -0.74
CA GLY A 107 12.79 4.25 -0.40
C GLY A 107 12.77 3.68 1.01
N PHE A 108 13.48 2.58 1.19
CA PHE A 108 13.61 1.96 2.52
C PHE A 108 14.98 1.34 2.70
N GLN A 109 15.46 1.35 3.93
CA GLN A 109 16.61 0.60 4.41
C GLN A 109 16.33 0.14 5.83
N PHE A 110 16.74 -1.06 6.17
CA PHE A 110 16.74 -1.57 7.54
C PHE A 110 17.75 -2.71 7.69
N ASN A 111 18.11 -2.99 8.93
CA ASN A 111 18.98 -4.10 9.27
C ASN A 111 18.15 -5.30 9.75
N ILE A 112 18.65 -6.51 9.49
CA ILE A 112 18.15 -7.76 10.07
C ILE A 112 19.33 -8.41 10.81
N SER A 113 19.12 -8.71 12.07
CA SER A 113 20.05 -9.44 12.92
C SER A 113 19.57 -10.87 13.18
N GLY A 114 20.46 -11.73 13.63
CA GLY A 114 20.14 -13.12 13.98
C GLY A 114 20.22 -14.12 12.84
N VAL A 115 20.41 -13.63 11.63
CA VAL A 115 20.61 -14.42 10.40
C VAL A 115 21.58 -13.71 9.45
N THR A 116 22.06 -14.44 8.44
CA THR A 116 22.79 -13.88 7.29
C THR A 116 21.84 -13.83 6.11
N ILE A 117 21.59 -12.65 5.55
CA ILE A 117 20.72 -12.46 4.40
C ILE A 117 21.39 -12.99 3.14
N ILE A 118 20.70 -13.82 2.39
CA ILE A 118 21.13 -14.38 1.11
C ILE A 118 20.47 -13.65 -0.06
N SER A 119 19.18 -13.29 0.09
CA SER A 119 18.42 -12.59 -0.96
C SER A 119 17.31 -11.75 -0.36
N ALA A 120 16.96 -10.67 -1.09
CA ALA A 120 15.74 -9.89 -0.88
C ALA A 120 15.08 -9.70 -2.24
N SER A 121 13.80 -10.05 -2.38
CA SER A 121 13.07 -10.00 -3.65
C SER A 121 11.57 -10.03 -3.44
N GLU A 122 10.84 -9.79 -4.53
CA GLU A 122 9.38 -9.87 -4.56
C GLU A 122 8.69 -8.82 -3.66
N GLY A 123 7.46 -9.08 -3.24
CA GLY A 123 6.66 -8.20 -2.41
C GLY A 123 6.22 -6.90 -3.11
N SER A 124 5.65 -6.00 -2.32
CA SER A 124 5.17 -4.70 -2.80
C SER A 124 6.30 -3.81 -3.34
N ALA A 125 7.53 -3.99 -2.85
CA ALA A 125 8.69 -3.31 -3.38
C ALA A 125 8.89 -3.64 -4.88
N GLN A 126 8.94 -4.92 -5.22
CA GLN A 126 9.10 -5.34 -6.63
C GLN A 126 7.88 -5.01 -7.47
N SER A 127 6.68 -5.24 -6.96
CA SER A 127 5.42 -4.97 -7.68
C SER A 127 5.26 -3.49 -8.05
N ASN A 128 5.85 -2.58 -7.27
CA ASN A 128 5.87 -1.14 -7.56
C ASN A 128 7.16 -0.68 -8.27
N GLY A 129 7.94 -1.61 -8.82
CA GLY A 129 9.10 -1.29 -9.64
C GLY A 129 10.29 -0.74 -8.87
N MET A 130 10.41 -1.07 -7.58
CA MET A 130 11.60 -0.73 -6.79
C MET A 130 12.72 -1.73 -7.03
N THR A 131 13.94 -1.25 -7.07
CA THR A 131 15.14 -2.07 -7.05
C THR A 131 15.44 -2.46 -5.61
N GLN A 132 15.61 -3.76 -5.36
CA GLN A 132 16.01 -4.27 -4.06
C GLN A 132 17.46 -4.74 -4.10
N SER A 133 18.21 -4.49 -3.03
CA SER A 133 19.58 -4.91 -2.84
C SER A 133 19.80 -5.31 -1.39
N ASN A 134 20.69 -6.24 -1.15
CA ASN A 134 21.05 -6.65 0.21
C ASN A 134 22.54 -6.86 0.39
N SER A 135 22.98 -6.70 1.63
CA SER A 135 24.22 -7.26 2.16
C SER A 135 23.89 -8.39 3.15
N GLU A 136 24.86 -8.86 3.90
CA GLU A 136 24.65 -9.91 4.90
C GLU A 136 23.64 -9.54 6.00
N HIS A 137 23.45 -8.24 6.26
CA HIS A 137 22.61 -7.75 7.36
C HIS A 137 21.72 -6.55 7.00
N ILE A 138 21.85 -5.97 5.81
CA ILE A 138 21.14 -4.75 5.40
C ILE A 138 20.28 -5.07 4.18
N ILE A 139 19.06 -4.60 4.20
CA ILE A 139 18.17 -4.56 3.05
C ILE A 139 17.99 -3.10 2.62
N LEU A 140 18.07 -2.86 1.33
CA LEU A 140 17.85 -1.55 0.70
C LEU A 140 16.85 -1.69 -0.45
N GLY A 141 15.86 -0.83 -0.49
CA GLY A 141 14.94 -0.72 -1.62
C GLY A 141 14.78 0.74 -2.05
N PHE A 142 14.83 1.00 -3.36
CA PHE A 142 14.70 2.33 -3.92
C PHE A 142 14.13 2.31 -5.33
N SER A 143 13.55 3.42 -5.76
CA SER A 143 13.05 3.59 -7.12
C SER A 143 13.88 4.59 -7.89
N LEU A 144 14.42 4.19 -9.03
CA LEU A 144 15.11 5.08 -9.97
C LEU A 144 14.13 5.86 -10.85
N SER A 145 12.91 5.38 -10.98
CA SER A 145 11.83 5.99 -11.78
C SER A 145 10.91 6.92 -10.99
N GLY A 146 11.15 7.08 -9.67
CA GLY A 146 10.31 7.88 -8.79
C GLY A 146 9.00 7.20 -8.37
N ASN A 147 8.87 5.90 -8.57
CA ASN A 147 7.74 5.11 -8.09
C ASN A 147 7.77 4.99 -6.56
N SER A 148 6.61 4.76 -5.99
CA SER A 148 6.47 4.48 -4.54
C SER A 148 5.49 3.33 -4.30
N ILE A 149 5.64 2.69 -3.15
CA ILE A 149 4.65 1.74 -2.64
C ILE A 149 3.50 2.58 -2.09
N PRO A 150 2.26 2.40 -2.58
CA PRO A 150 1.10 3.15 -2.07
C PRO A 150 0.82 2.80 -0.60
N SER A 151 0.06 3.66 0.07
CA SER A 151 -0.42 3.38 1.43
C SER A 151 -1.23 2.09 1.47
N GLY A 152 -1.04 1.30 2.53
CA GLY A 152 -1.72 0.03 2.68
C GLY A 152 -0.99 -0.93 3.63
N ASN A 153 -1.41 -2.20 3.57
CA ASN A 153 -0.80 -3.30 4.30
C ASN A 153 -0.41 -4.41 3.31
N SER A 154 0.85 -4.78 3.28
CA SER A 154 1.36 -5.77 2.32
C SER A 154 2.71 -6.35 2.74
N ILE A 155 3.08 -7.46 2.14
CA ILE A 155 4.45 -7.96 2.20
C ILE A 155 5.34 -6.96 1.46
N LEU A 156 6.29 -6.35 2.19
CA LEU A 156 7.28 -5.43 1.60
C LEU A 156 8.28 -6.19 0.72
N THR A 157 8.83 -7.27 1.27
CA THR A 157 9.85 -8.09 0.61
C THR A 157 9.92 -9.50 1.22
N HIS A 158 10.29 -10.48 0.42
CA HIS A 158 10.65 -11.82 0.87
C HIS A 158 12.16 -11.91 1.05
N ILE A 159 12.61 -12.54 2.14
CA ILE A 159 14.01 -12.69 2.51
C ILE A 159 14.37 -14.16 2.52
N GLY A 160 15.42 -14.50 1.78
CA GLY A 160 16.14 -15.77 1.95
C GLY A 160 17.33 -15.56 2.89
N PHE A 161 17.53 -16.45 3.84
CA PHE A 161 18.57 -16.30 4.86
C PHE A 161 19.32 -17.61 5.16
N SER A 162 20.34 -17.53 6.00
CA SER A 162 21.05 -18.67 6.59
C SER A 162 21.52 -18.32 8.00
N GLY A 163 21.98 -19.31 8.75
CA GLY A 163 22.69 -19.08 10.01
C GLY A 163 21.82 -18.54 11.14
N TYR A 164 20.58 -19.08 11.32
CA TYR A 164 19.72 -18.69 12.42
C TYR A 164 20.39 -18.96 13.79
N ASN A 165 20.39 -17.95 14.67
CA ASN A 165 21.06 -18.00 15.97
C ASN A 165 20.13 -17.85 17.18
N GLY A 166 18.82 -18.06 17.00
CA GLY A 166 17.85 -18.10 18.10
C GLY A 166 16.90 -16.91 18.18
N SER A 167 17.18 -15.80 17.48
CA SER A 167 16.27 -14.65 17.41
C SER A 167 16.54 -13.86 16.13
N ILE A 168 15.49 -13.38 15.45
CA ILE A 168 15.61 -12.52 14.27
C ILE A 168 14.93 -11.19 14.57
N CYS A 169 15.65 -10.08 14.46
CA CYS A 169 15.13 -8.75 14.76
C CYS A 169 15.40 -7.77 13.63
N LEU A 170 14.46 -6.83 13.42
CA LEU A 170 14.67 -5.63 12.61
C LEU A 170 15.33 -4.54 13.45
N SER A 171 16.17 -3.71 12.83
CA SER A 171 16.76 -2.52 13.47
C SER A 171 17.12 -1.45 12.44
N ASP A 172 17.39 -0.24 12.94
CA ASP A 172 17.88 0.92 12.18
C ASP A 172 17.06 1.23 10.91
N PRO A 173 15.72 1.35 10.99
CA PRO A 173 14.90 1.62 9.84
C PRO A 173 15.10 3.07 9.35
N VAL A 174 15.26 3.23 8.05
CA VAL A 174 15.25 4.51 7.35
C VAL A 174 14.32 4.38 6.15
N LEU A 175 13.15 5.00 6.24
CA LEU A 175 12.18 5.02 5.15
C LEU A 175 11.90 6.46 4.72
N SER A 176 11.58 6.67 3.46
CA SER A 176 11.33 8.00 2.91
C SER A 176 10.17 8.00 1.90
N ASN A 177 9.51 9.14 1.80
CA ASN A 177 8.52 9.39 0.77
C ASN A 177 9.17 9.91 -0.54
N ASN A 178 8.34 10.17 -1.57
CA ASN A 178 8.80 10.65 -2.89
C ASN A 178 9.52 12.01 -2.87
N SER A 179 9.35 12.79 -1.80
CA SER A 179 10.03 14.07 -1.62
C SER A 179 11.37 13.91 -0.86
N GLY A 180 11.77 12.70 -0.52
CA GLY A 180 12.98 12.41 0.27
C GLY A 180 12.83 12.76 1.75
N VAL A 181 11.61 12.99 2.23
CA VAL A 181 11.35 13.25 3.65
C VAL A 181 11.34 11.91 4.39
N ALA A 182 12.09 11.84 5.51
CA ALA A 182 12.11 10.67 6.37
C ALA A 182 10.73 10.45 7.01
N LEU A 183 10.31 9.19 7.06
CA LEU A 183 9.07 8.74 7.68
C LEU A 183 9.36 8.21 9.09
N SER A 184 8.40 8.40 10.00
CA SER A 184 8.43 7.77 11.32
C SER A 184 8.12 6.28 11.20
N VAL A 185 8.93 5.43 11.83
CA VAL A 185 8.84 3.98 11.66
C VAL A 185 8.74 3.28 13.01
N GLU A 186 7.77 2.38 13.12
CA GLU A 186 7.66 1.44 14.23
C GLU A 186 8.12 0.05 13.77
N LEU A 187 8.87 -0.64 14.63
CA LEU A 187 9.34 -2.00 14.40
C LEU A 187 8.51 -2.99 15.23
N GLY A 188 8.07 -4.07 14.59
CA GLY A 188 7.46 -5.20 15.29
C GLY A 188 8.48 -5.98 16.13
N ASP A 189 7.94 -6.91 16.94
CA ASP A 189 8.72 -7.77 17.79
C ASP A 189 9.70 -8.68 17.02
N CYS A 190 10.75 -9.12 17.71
CA CYS A 190 11.66 -10.13 17.18
C CYS A 190 10.95 -11.50 17.10
N PHE A 191 11.30 -12.27 16.09
CA PHE A 191 11.00 -13.69 16.04
C PHE A 191 12.00 -14.43 16.94
N ASN A 192 11.48 -15.29 17.85
CA ASN A 192 12.25 -16.08 18.82
C ASN A 192 11.93 -17.57 18.71
#